data_aab5a9d3147814360b7783b6305ca3c0
#
_entry.id   aab5a9d3147814360b7783b6305ca3c0
#
_cell.length_a   1.000
_cell.length_b   1.000
_cell.length_c   1.000
_cell.angle_alpha   90.00
_cell.angle_beta   90.00
_cell.angle_gamma   90.00
#
_symmetry.space_group_name_H-M   'P 1'
#
loop_
_entity.id
_entity.type
_entity.pdbx_description
1 polymer ?
#
loop_
_entity_poly.entity_id
_entity_poly.type
_entity_poly.pdbx_seq_one_letter_code
_entity_poly.pdbx_strand_id
1 'polypeptide(L)'
;RGIPSARNKQPLRYIIIHNPIIVEKVQAFFHFAAALPPELGQPKQGEQPTAFILICIENESLSNSAIDIGVAVRTLQLGAWEKQIGSCILGNVEFNKVMSTIGEIHTSWKPTLALALGYPAHQSHIINIPKNQNIAYTIDENKNYYVPKRLESDILLWK
;
A
#
# COMPACT_ATOMS: atom_id res chain seq x y z
N ARG A 1 10.59 -9.55 -9.59
CA ARG A 1 11.46 -10.73 -9.66
C ARG A 1 12.85 -10.44 -9.11
N GLY A 2 13.46 -9.30 -9.42
CA GLY A 2 14.83 -8.96 -8.99
C GLY A 2 14.96 -8.45 -7.56
N ILE A 3 13.94 -8.53 -6.72
CA ILE A 3 13.96 -8.05 -5.34
C ILE A 3 14.80 -9.01 -4.48
N PRO A 4 15.76 -8.49 -3.68
CA PRO A 4 16.53 -9.32 -2.77
C PRO A 4 15.67 -9.87 -1.63
N SER A 5 16.02 -11.04 -1.12
CA SER A 5 15.41 -11.62 0.08
C SER A 5 16.49 -12.22 1.00
N ALA A 6 16.18 -12.28 2.29
CA ALA A 6 17.10 -12.83 3.27
C ALA A 6 17.53 -14.27 2.89
N ARG A 7 18.85 -14.50 2.81
CA ARG A 7 19.45 -15.78 2.36
C ARG A 7 18.92 -16.26 0.99
N ASN A 8 18.42 -15.36 0.15
CA ASN A 8 17.80 -15.67 -1.14
C ASN A 8 16.64 -16.67 -1.05
N LYS A 9 15.90 -16.69 0.03
CA LYS A 9 14.78 -17.62 0.26
C LYS A 9 13.59 -17.37 -0.67
N GLN A 10 13.44 -16.16 -1.19
CA GLN A 10 12.39 -15.77 -2.15
C GLN A 10 10.98 -16.17 -1.70
N PRO A 11 10.54 -15.80 -0.47
CA PRO A 11 9.27 -16.25 0.11
C PRO A 11 8.05 -15.56 -0.47
N LEU A 12 8.25 -14.47 -1.26
CA LEU A 12 7.16 -13.63 -1.69
C LEU A 12 6.46 -14.17 -2.93
N ARG A 13 5.13 -14.06 -2.92
CA ARG A 13 4.23 -14.33 -4.03
C ARG A 13 3.31 -13.15 -4.25
N TYR A 14 2.78 -13.00 -5.45
CA TYR A 14 1.99 -11.85 -5.82
C TYR A 14 0.70 -12.28 -6.52
N ILE A 15 -0.42 -11.71 -6.10
CA ILE A 15 -1.70 -11.84 -6.78
C ILE A 15 -2.07 -10.49 -7.35
N ILE A 16 -2.27 -10.40 -8.65
CA ILE A 16 -2.62 -9.16 -9.35
C ILE A 16 -4.10 -9.20 -9.67
N ILE A 17 -4.86 -8.26 -9.12
CA ILE A 17 -6.30 -8.10 -9.36
C ILE A 17 -6.47 -6.86 -10.25
N HIS A 18 -6.79 -7.06 -11.53
CA HIS A 18 -6.95 -5.98 -12.50
C HIS A 18 -8.19 -6.14 -13.39
N ASN A 19 -8.89 -7.25 -13.30
CA ASN A 19 -10.17 -7.41 -14.00
C ASN A 19 -11.19 -6.44 -13.37
N PRO A 20 -11.81 -5.51 -14.12
CA PRO A 20 -12.68 -4.49 -13.57
C PRO A 20 -13.85 -5.02 -12.73
N ILE A 21 -14.45 -6.15 -13.16
CA ILE A 21 -15.57 -6.77 -12.44
C ILE A 21 -15.11 -7.33 -11.08
N ILE A 22 -13.91 -7.90 -11.03
CA ILE A 22 -13.35 -8.42 -9.77
C ILE A 22 -12.89 -7.27 -8.88
N VAL A 23 -12.22 -6.27 -9.46
CA VAL A 23 -11.80 -5.06 -8.74
C VAL A 23 -13.00 -4.42 -8.05
N GLU A 24 -14.11 -4.21 -8.75
CA GLU A 24 -15.34 -3.64 -8.19
C GLU A 24 -15.87 -4.48 -7.01
N LYS A 25 -15.90 -5.82 -7.14
CA LYS A 25 -16.39 -6.72 -6.09
C LYS A 25 -15.54 -6.69 -4.83
N VAL A 26 -14.22 -6.49 -4.95
CA VAL A 26 -13.30 -6.54 -3.80
C VAL A 26 -13.07 -5.18 -3.15
N GLN A 27 -13.45 -4.06 -3.79
CA GLN A 27 -13.22 -2.70 -3.28
C GLN A 27 -13.60 -2.52 -1.81
N ALA A 28 -14.77 -3.03 -1.41
CA ALA A 28 -15.30 -2.86 -0.06
C ALA A 28 -14.44 -3.54 1.04
N PHE A 29 -13.54 -4.43 0.67
CA PHE A 29 -12.70 -5.17 1.60
C PHE A 29 -11.35 -4.49 1.87
N PHE A 30 -11.07 -3.37 1.21
CA PHE A 30 -9.86 -2.57 1.39
C PHE A 30 -10.21 -1.28 2.14
N HIS A 31 -9.55 -1.05 3.28
CA HIS A 31 -9.81 0.10 4.13
C HIS A 31 -8.67 1.12 4.04
N PHE A 32 -9.03 2.33 3.61
CA PHE A 32 -8.07 3.40 3.35
C PHE A 32 -7.99 4.39 4.52
N ALA A 33 -6.88 5.11 4.60
CA ALA A 33 -6.71 6.34 5.38
C ALA A 33 -7.26 6.27 6.81
N ALA A 34 -6.88 5.25 7.58
CA ALA A 34 -7.36 5.02 8.95
C ALA A 34 -7.15 6.20 9.93
N ALA A 35 -6.30 7.19 9.57
CA ALA A 35 -6.08 8.40 10.35
C ALA A 35 -7.06 9.55 10.02
N LEU A 36 -7.93 9.37 9.02
CA LEU A 36 -8.98 10.32 8.66
C LEU A 36 -10.35 9.82 9.08
N PRO A 37 -11.33 10.72 9.26
CA PRO A 37 -12.73 10.33 9.36
C PRO A 37 -13.15 9.46 8.16
N PRO A 38 -14.02 8.45 8.34
CA PRO A 38 -14.39 7.52 7.28
C PRO A 38 -14.91 8.19 5.99
N GLU A 39 -15.63 9.29 6.13
CA GLU A 39 -16.19 10.08 5.02
C GLU A 39 -15.13 10.76 4.15
N LEU A 40 -13.92 10.96 4.68
CA LEU A 40 -12.77 11.54 3.99
C LEU A 40 -11.74 10.47 3.58
N GLY A 41 -11.70 9.36 4.30
CA GLY A 41 -10.69 8.31 4.12
C GLY A 41 -11.01 7.32 3.00
N GLN A 42 -12.27 7.03 2.75
CA GLN A 42 -12.66 6.05 1.73
C GLN A 42 -12.84 6.71 0.35
N PRO A 43 -12.29 6.13 -0.72
CA PRO A 43 -12.49 6.65 -2.08
C PRO A 43 -13.95 6.50 -2.49
N LYS A 44 -14.52 7.55 -3.09
CA LYS A 44 -15.87 7.53 -3.64
C LYS A 44 -15.90 6.76 -4.96
N GLN A 45 -17.10 6.44 -5.43
CA GLN A 45 -17.28 5.85 -6.76
C GLN A 45 -16.65 6.75 -7.83
N GLY A 46 -15.83 6.16 -8.70
CA GLY A 46 -15.06 6.86 -9.73
C GLY A 46 -13.67 7.35 -9.27
N GLU A 47 -13.37 7.32 -7.96
CA GLU A 47 -12.07 7.68 -7.38
C GLU A 47 -11.31 6.45 -6.87
N GLN A 48 -11.89 5.28 -7.03
CA GLN A 48 -11.39 4.03 -6.50
C GLN A 48 -10.17 3.53 -7.30
N PRO A 49 -9.29 2.76 -6.66
CA PRO A 49 -8.21 2.07 -7.37
C PRO A 49 -8.74 1.19 -8.50
N THR A 50 -7.98 1.13 -9.58
CA THR A 50 -8.30 0.31 -10.75
C THR A 50 -7.61 -1.04 -10.76
N ALA A 51 -6.65 -1.26 -9.84
CA ALA A 51 -5.99 -2.53 -9.64
C ALA A 51 -5.45 -2.68 -8.22
N PHE A 52 -5.24 -3.92 -7.80
CA PHE A 52 -4.58 -4.27 -6.54
C PHE A 52 -3.49 -5.33 -6.77
N ILE A 53 -2.40 -5.22 -6.01
CA ILE A 53 -1.39 -6.27 -5.90
C ILE A 53 -1.42 -6.75 -4.45
N LEU A 54 -1.79 -8.01 -4.22
CA LEU A 54 -1.61 -8.64 -2.93
C LEU A 54 -0.20 -9.19 -2.83
N ILE A 55 0.50 -8.86 -1.75
CA ILE A 55 1.80 -9.42 -1.43
C ILE A 55 1.56 -10.55 -0.44
N CYS A 56 1.92 -11.75 -0.84
CA CYS A 56 1.75 -12.98 -0.09
C CYS A 56 3.10 -13.55 0.34
N ILE A 57 3.08 -14.32 1.40
CA ILE A 57 4.21 -15.15 1.83
C ILE A 57 3.87 -16.63 1.63
N GLU A 58 4.86 -17.40 1.26
CA GLU A 58 4.77 -18.85 1.13
C GLU A 58 5.91 -19.52 1.89
N ASN A 59 5.58 -20.56 2.69
CA ASN A 59 6.54 -21.38 3.44
C ASN A 59 7.44 -20.60 4.44
N GLU A 60 7.01 -19.39 4.85
CA GLU A 60 7.73 -18.55 5.82
C GLU A 60 6.77 -17.87 6.78
N SER A 61 7.30 -17.33 7.89
CA SER A 61 6.54 -16.49 8.82
C SER A 61 6.59 -15.03 8.39
N LEU A 62 5.57 -14.26 8.80
CA LEU A 62 5.53 -12.82 8.58
C LEU A 62 6.74 -12.11 9.20
N SER A 63 7.15 -12.50 10.41
CA SER A 63 8.31 -11.92 11.10
C SER A 63 9.62 -12.09 10.33
N ASN A 64 9.81 -13.23 9.66
CA ASN A 64 11.00 -13.49 8.85
C ASN A 64 10.98 -12.78 7.50
N SER A 65 9.79 -12.48 6.99
CA SER A 65 9.60 -11.91 5.65
C SER A 65 9.30 -10.41 5.66
N ALA A 66 9.19 -9.77 6.84
CA ALA A 66 8.77 -8.38 6.96
C ALA A 66 9.68 -7.39 6.20
N ILE A 67 10.99 -7.61 6.24
CA ILE A 67 11.96 -6.78 5.51
C ILE A 67 11.79 -6.99 4.00
N ASP A 68 11.66 -8.23 3.55
CA ASP A 68 11.49 -8.58 2.14
C ASP A 68 10.21 -7.95 1.59
N ILE A 69 9.10 -7.97 2.37
CA ILE A 69 7.83 -7.32 2.04
C ILE A 69 8.02 -5.80 1.88
N GLY A 70 8.71 -5.17 2.84
CA GLY A 70 8.98 -3.72 2.79
C GLY A 70 9.79 -3.32 1.55
N VAL A 71 10.83 -4.08 1.22
CA VAL A 71 11.64 -3.87 0.01
C VAL A 71 10.79 -4.06 -1.24
N ALA A 72 9.99 -5.14 -1.28
CA ALA A 72 9.13 -5.45 -2.41
C ALA A 72 8.09 -4.35 -2.68
N VAL A 73 7.35 -3.98 -1.66
CA VAL A 73 6.27 -2.98 -1.81
C VAL A 73 6.83 -1.62 -2.22
N ARG A 74 7.98 -1.20 -1.65
CA ARG A 74 8.59 0.07 -2.03
C ARG A 74 9.12 0.04 -3.47
N THR A 75 9.69 -1.06 -3.90
CA THR A 75 10.14 -1.22 -5.29
C THR A 75 8.97 -1.15 -6.27
N LEU A 76 7.84 -1.79 -5.94
CA LEU A 76 6.61 -1.72 -6.75
C LEU A 76 6.06 -0.29 -6.82
N GLN A 77 6.06 0.45 -5.70
CA GLN A 77 5.64 1.85 -5.68
C GLN A 77 6.50 2.73 -6.59
N LEU A 78 7.83 2.58 -6.53
CA LEU A 78 8.73 3.37 -7.36
C LEU A 78 8.53 3.06 -8.85
N GLY A 79 8.40 1.77 -9.20
CA GLY A 79 8.13 1.36 -10.58
C GLY A 79 6.76 1.81 -11.10
N ALA A 80 5.74 1.87 -10.23
CA ALA A 80 4.44 2.44 -10.57
C ALA A 80 4.54 3.95 -10.81
N TRP A 81 5.21 4.67 -9.91
CA TRP A 81 5.37 6.11 -10.00
C TRP A 81 6.15 6.56 -11.24
N GLU A 82 7.17 5.81 -11.66
CA GLU A 82 7.88 6.04 -12.92
C GLU A 82 6.93 6.06 -14.13
N LYS A 83 5.81 5.35 -14.03
CA LYS A 83 4.74 5.29 -15.04
C LYS A 83 3.56 6.22 -14.73
N GLN A 84 3.75 7.15 -13.81
CA GLN A 84 2.71 8.08 -13.34
C GLN A 84 1.48 7.37 -12.72
N ILE A 85 1.67 6.15 -12.22
CA ILE A 85 0.65 5.40 -11.49
C ILE A 85 0.82 5.66 -10.00
N GLY A 86 -0.20 6.21 -9.38
CA GLY A 86 -0.28 6.38 -7.94
C GLY A 86 -0.46 5.04 -7.24
N SER A 87 -0.01 4.96 -5.99
CA SER A 87 -0.13 3.74 -5.19
C SER A 87 -0.34 4.02 -3.72
N CYS A 88 -1.11 3.15 -3.05
CA CYS A 88 -1.33 3.20 -1.61
C CYS A 88 -1.08 1.82 -1.00
N ILE A 89 -0.24 1.78 0.06
CA ILE A 89 0.02 0.56 0.82
C ILE A 89 -1.13 0.35 1.82
N LEU A 90 -1.74 -0.82 1.81
CA LEU A 90 -2.87 -1.17 2.65
C LEU A 90 -2.57 -2.41 3.48
N GLY A 91 -2.53 -2.24 4.81
CA GLY A 91 -2.44 -3.33 5.78
C GLY A 91 -3.81 -3.71 6.35
N ASN A 92 -4.78 -2.78 6.36
CA ASN A 92 -6.15 -3.03 6.82
C ASN A 92 -7.00 -3.56 5.66
N VAL A 93 -6.95 -4.88 5.45
CA VAL A 93 -7.64 -5.57 4.35
C VAL A 93 -8.30 -6.84 4.89
N GLU A 94 -9.53 -7.08 4.49
CA GLU A 94 -10.25 -8.32 4.80
C GLU A 94 -9.82 -9.45 3.84
N PHE A 95 -8.57 -9.87 3.95
CA PHE A 95 -7.94 -10.81 3.01
C PHE A 95 -8.75 -12.07 2.76
N ASN A 96 -9.39 -12.64 3.76
CA ASN A 96 -10.21 -13.85 3.59
C ASN A 96 -11.39 -13.61 2.63
N LYS A 97 -12.02 -12.42 2.70
CA LYS A 97 -13.11 -12.05 1.80
C LYS A 97 -12.59 -11.77 0.39
N VAL A 98 -11.45 -11.09 0.29
CA VAL A 98 -10.80 -10.87 -1.01
C VAL A 98 -10.50 -12.21 -1.68
N MET A 99 -9.82 -13.12 -0.96
CA MET A 99 -9.42 -14.42 -1.47
C MET A 99 -10.62 -15.26 -1.92
N SER A 100 -11.70 -15.31 -1.12
CA SER A 100 -12.92 -16.03 -1.49
C SER A 100 -13.63 -15.42 -2.72
N THR A 101 -13.53 -14.10 -2.91
CA THR A 101 -14.16 -13.39 -4.04
C THR A 101 -13.42 -13.60 -5.36
N ILE A 102 -12.09 -13.65 -5.32
CA ILE A 102 -11.27 -13.85 -6.52
C ILE A 102 -11.18 -15.31 -6.98
N GLY A 103 -11.69 -16.24 -6.16
CA GLY A 103 -11.71 -17.65 -6.47
C GLY A 103 -10.47 -18.40 -5.98
N GLU A 104 -10.36 -19.67 -6.39
CA GLU A 104 -9.31 -20.56 -5.93
C GLU A 104 -7.92 -20.07 -6.27
N ILE A 105 -7.08 -20.00 -5.26
CA ILE A 105 -5.67 -19.64 -5.34
C ILE A 105 -4.89 -20.64 -4.50
N HIS A 106 -3.59 -20.74 -4.76
CA HIS A 106 -2.70 -21.59 -3.98
C HIS A 106 -2.91 -21.41 -2.48
N THR A 107 -3.38 -22.44 -1.82
CA THR A 107 -3.74 -22.42 -0.38
C THR A 107 -2.56 -22.13 0.54
N SER A 108 -1.33 -22.34 0.07
CA SER A 108 -0.08 -22.00 0.77
C SER A 108 0.27 -20.52 0.75
N TRP A 109 -0.35 -19.71 -0.12
CA TRP A 109 -0.07 -18.28 -0.23
C TRP A 109 -0.88 -17.50 0.79
N LYS A 110 -0.19 -16.85 1.72
CA LYS A 110 -0.81 -16.07 2.79
C LYS A 110 -0.67 -14.58 2.47
N PRO A 111 -1.74 -13.89 2.04
CA PRO A 111 -1.68 -12.46 1.80
C PRO A 111 -1.43 -11.71 3.11
N THR A 112 -0.54 -10.73 3.06
CA THR A 112 -0.07 -9.98 4.24
C THR A 112 -0.18 -8.48 4.07
N LEU A 113 -0.09 -8.00 2.83
CA LEU A 113 -0.12 -6.60 2.48
C LEU A 113 -0.74 -6.43 1.10
N ALA A 114 -1.38 -5.30 0.86
CA ALA A 114 -1.89 -4.96 -0.47
C ALA A 114 -1.31 -3.61 -0.94
N LEU A 115 -1.15 -3.48 -2.25
CA LEU A 115 -0.83 -2.24 -2.93
C LEU A 115 -1.99 -1.91 -3.86
N ALA A 116 -2.72 -0.83 -3.56
CA ALA A 116 -3.73 -0.27 -4.44
C ALA A 116 -3.06 0.59 -5.51
N LEU A 117 -3.53 0.53 -6.75
CA LEU A 117 -2.97 1.22 -7.91
C LEU A 117 -4.07 1.97 -8.67
N GLY A 118 -3.72 3.16 -9.17
CA GLY A 118 -4.59 3.98 -9.99
C GLY A 118 -3.90 5.26 -10.46
N TYR A 119 -4.47 5.98 -11.40
CA TYR A 119 -3.98 7.31 -11.72
C TYR A 119 -4.39 8.28 -10.61
N PRO A 120 -3.45 9.08 -10.04
CA PRO A 120 -3.75 9.98 -8.93
C PRO A 120 -4.69 11.11 -9.41
N ALA A 121 -5.78 11.30 -8.67
CA ALA A 121 -6.74 12.39 -8.89
C ALA A 121 -6.48 13.61 -7.99
N HIS A 122 -5.48 13.55 -7.12
CA HIS A 122 -5.10 14.60 -6.16
C HIS A 122 -3.59 14.72 -6.06
N GLN A 123 -3.13 15.78 -5.41
CA GLN A 123 -1.73 16.01 -5.13
C GLN A 123 -1.38 15.67 -3.68
N SER A 124 -0.13 15.30 -3.44
CA SER A 124 0.41 15.10 -2.09
C SER A 124 1.60 16.01 -1.89
N HIS A 125 1.57 16.79 -0.81
CA HIS A 125 2.59 17.75 -0.45
C HIS A 125 3.31 17.29 0.82
N ILE A 126 4.64 17.32 0.81
CA ILE A 126 5.45 17.07 2.00
C ILE A 126 5.58 18.38 2.76
N ILE A 127 5.23 18.36 4.06
CA ILE A 127 5.38 19.49 4.98
C ILE A 127 6.48 19.14 5.97
N ASN A 128 7.56 19.91 5.96
CA ASN A 128 8.64 19.74 6.94
C ASN A 128 8.23 20.24 8.31
N ILE A 129 8.35 19.38 9.32
CA ILE A 129 8.00 19.71 10.71
C ILE A 129 9.14 19.37 11.67
N PRO A 130 9.34 20.19 12.74
CA PRO A 130 10.23 19.85 13.84
C PRO A 130 9.79 18.60 14.61
N LYS A 131 10.74 17.99 15.34
CA LYS A 131 10.56 16.72 16.06
C LYS A 131 9.33 16.66 16.96
N ASN A 132 8.96 17.76 17.59
CA ASN A 132 7.90 17.79 18.60
C ASN A 132 6.50 18.15 18.05
N GLN A 133 6.37 18.37 16.74
CA GLN A 133 5.08 18.69 16.12
C GLN A 133 4.28 17.44 15.77
N ASN A 134 2.95 17.64 15.62
CA ASN A 134 2.01 16.59 15.24
C ASN A 134 2.36 16.04 13.85
N ILE A 135 2.34 14.73 13.72
CA ILE A 135 2.63 13.98 12.47
C ILE A 135 1.37 13.62 11.67
N ALA A 136 0.17 13.98 12.18
CA ALA A 136 -1.08 13.68 11.47
C ALA A 136 -1.12 14.45 10.14
N TYR A 137 -1.38 13.74 9.07
CA TYR A 137 -1.61 14.36 7.77
C TYR A 137 -3.02 14.94 7.69
N THR A 138 -3.17 15.95 6.86
CA THR A 138 -4.44 16.63 6.60
C THR A 138 -4.79 16.61 5.12
N ILE A 139 -6.04 16.91 4.81
CA ILE A 139 -6.57 16.99 3.46
C ILE A 139 -7.32 18.33 3.30
N ASP A 140 -7.17 18.98 2.15
CA ASP A 140 -7.91 20.21 1.83
C ASP A 140 -9.25 19.90 1.10
N GLU A 141 -9.98 20.95 0.77
CA GLU A 141 -11.27 20.88 0.06
C GLU A 141 -11.14 20.26 -1.35
N ASN A 142 -9.96 20.35 -1.96
CA ASN A 142 -9.63 19.77 -3.26
C ASN A 142 -9.06 18.34 -3.14
N LYS A 143 -9.10 17.76 -1.93
CA LYS A 143 -8.56 16.44 -1.60
C LYS A 143 -7.03 16.31 -1.75
N ASN A 144 -6.30 17.42 -1.77
CA ASN A 144 -4.84 17.35 -1.73
C ASN A 144 -4.37 17.00 -0.30
N TYR A 145 -3.39 16.12 -0.22
CA TYR A 145 -2.83 15.66 1.05
C TYR A 145 -1.62 16.51 1.46
N TYR A 146 -1.56 16.87 2.72
CA TYR A 146 -0.43 17.54 3.35
C TYR A 146 0.17 16.60 4.39
N VAL A 147 1.32 16.03 4.07
CA VAL A 147 1.94 14.93 4.81
C VAL A 147 3.16 15.45 5.58
N PRO A 148 3.07 15.59 6.93
CA PRO A 148 4.19 16.04 7.74
C PRO A 148 5.33 15.04 7.73
N LYS A 149 6.56 15.54 7.55
CA LYS A 149 7.81 14.79 7.63
C LYS A 149 8.79 15.47 8.55
N ARG A 150 9.52 14.70 9.34
CA ARG A 150 10.59 15.20 10.20
C ARG A 150 11.67 15.88 9.37
N LEU A 151 12.29 16.92 9.93
CA LEU A 151 13.46 17.56 9.33
C LEU A 151 14.60 16.54 9.17
N GLU A 152 15.42 16.75 8.16
CA GLU A 152 16.59 15.91 7.91
C GLU A 152 17.53 15.86 9.11
N SER A 153 17.74 17.00 9.80
CA SER A 153 18.52 17.11 11.03
C SER A 153 18.00 16.26 12.19
N ASP A 154 16.71 15.88 12.18
CA ASP A 154 16.10 15.06 13.22
C ASP A 154 16.26 13.54 12.97
N ILE A 155 16.63 13.15 11.75
CA ILE A 155 16.70 11.75 11.32
C ILE A 155 18.09 11.31 10.85
N LEU A 156 19.01 12.24 10.60
CA LEU A 156 20.38 11.93 10.18
C LEU A 156 21.37 12.32 11.28
N LEU A 157 22.35 11.48 11.46
CA LEU A 157 23.52 11.74 12.31
C LEU A 157 24.79 11.59 11.47
N TRP A 158 25.46 12.69 11.24
CA TRP A 158 26.75 12.72 10.59
C TRP A 158 27.87 12.60 11.63
N LYS A 159 28.80 11.64 11.45
CA LYS A 159 29.97 11.45 12.30
C LYS A 159 31.24 11.43 11.44
#